data_053388a65f17452ee2c832f513c79145
#
_entry.id   053388a65f17452ee2c832f513c79145
#
_cell.length_a   1.000
_cell.length_b   1.000
_cell.length_c   1.000
_cell.angle_alpha   90.00
_cell.angle_beta   90.00
_cell.angle_gamma   90.00
#
_symmetry.space_group_name_H-M   'P 1'
#
loop_
_entity.id
_entity.type
_entity.pdbx_description
1 polymer ?
#
loop_
_entity_poly.entity_id
_entity_poly.type
_entity_poly.pdbx_seq_one_letter_code
_entity_poly.pdbx_strand_id
1 'polypeptide(L)'
;MKKLISLLLGIAMMTMGASLAEGALVTYFSHAGENYNVGVVEEGNTAKLAKVIAEQTGADLFEIVPVVDYPQSYDECLEAATAEQREGARPEYMGDVENWDQYDTIFIGYPIWWGEIPNIVYTFMENHDFAGKTVIPFNTHEGSGQSHSQRDIENTLPDATVLQGLAVRGATAQNDADATAKAVSDWLSGLGM
;
A
#
# COMPACT_ATOMS: atom_id res chain seq x y z
N MET A 1 48.34 32.67 35.18
CA MET A 1 47.61 31.41 35.05
C MET A 1 46.36 31.69 34.24
N LYS A 2 46.37 31.43 32.93
CA LYS A 2 45.26 31.67 32.00
C LYS A 2 44.56 30.34 31.80
N LYS A 3 43.30 30.21 32.24
CA LYS A 3 42.44 29.04 32.00
C LYS A 3 41.86 29.17 30.59
N LEU A 4 42.24 28.25 29.68
CA LEU A 4 41.56 28.03 28.42
C LEU A 4 40.25 27.27 28.72
N ILE A 5 39.10 27.86 28.39
CA ILE A 5 37.80 27.20 28.34
C ILE A 5 37.63 26.70 26.90
N SER A 6 37.72 25.38 26.71
CA SER A 6 37.45 24.71 25.45
C SER A 6 35.93 24.58 25.29
N LEU A 7 35.34 25.33 24.33
CA LEU A 7 33.94 25.24 23.96
C LEU A 7 33.81 24.14 22.92
N LEU A 8 33.32 22.97 23.34
CA LEU A 8 32.91 21.88 22.43
C LEU A 8 31.55 22.25 21.81
N LEU A 9 31.61 22.69 20.54
CA LEU A 9 30.39 22.89 19.73
C LEU A 9 29.96 21.51 19.20
N GLY A 10 28.99 20.89 19.85
CA GLY A 10 28.33 19.69 19.35
C GLY A 10 27.44 20.05 18.17
N ILE A 11 27.86 19.72 16.95
CA ILE A 11 26.99 19.77 15.78
C ILE A 11 26.06 18.57 15.84
N ALA A 12 24.82 18.80 16.29
CA ALA A 12 23.75 17.85 16.08
C ALA A 12 23.44 17.83 14.59
N MET A 13 23.86 16.79 13.86
CA MET A 13 23.32 16.47 12.55
C MET A 13 21.86 16.07 12.74
N MET A 14 20.95 17.02 12.56
CA MET A 14 19.56 16.70 12.25
C MET A 14 19.56 16.10 10.84
N THR A 15 19.38 14.78 10.76
CA THR A 15 18.94 14.14 9.54
C THR A 15 17.51 14.61 9.28
N MET A 16 17.35 15.59 8.39
CA MET A 16 16.06 15.91 7.80
C MET A 16 15.68 14.73 6.90
N GLY A 17 15.07 13.71 7.48
CA GLY A 17 14.18 12.86 6.71
C GLY A 17 13.02 13.74 6.26
N ALA A 18 12.82 13.87 4.97
CA ALA A 18 11.63 14.53 4.46
C ALA A 18 10.42 13.71 4.94
N SER A 19 9.75 14.22 5.96
CA SER A 19 8.50 13.63 6.42
C SER A 19 7.42 14.01 5.41
N LEU A 20 6.81 13.03 4.76
CA LEU A 20 5.54 13.20 4.03
C LEU A 20 4.35 13.35 5.00
N ALA A 21 4.62 13.50 6.29
CA ALA A 21 3.71 13.29 7.41
C ALA A 21 2.45 14.18 7.43
N GLU A 22 2.37 15.23 6.64
CA GLU A 22 1.14 16.00 6.49
C GLU A 22 0.54 15.72 5.11
N GLY A 23 -0.64 15.08 5.07
CA GLY A 23 -1.40 14.84 3.84
C GLY A 23 -1.07 13.57 3.07
N ALA A 24 -0.49 12.55 3.70
CA ALA A 24 -0.30 11.23 3.09
C ALA A 24 -1.15 10.14 3.76
N LEU A 25 -1.76 9.29 2.95
CA LEU A 25 -2.56 8.14 3.37
C LEU A 25 -2.07 6.87 2.69
N VAL A 26 -1.91 5.80 3.44
CA VAL A 26 -1.76 4.44 2.93
C VAL A 26 -3.09 3.73 3.07
N THR A 27 -3.81 3.57 1.96
CA THR A 27 -5.02 2.74 1.92
C THR A 27 -4.70 1.40 1.28
N TYR A 28 -5.29 0.31 1.78
CA TYR A 28 -4.99 -1.01 1.26
C TYR A 28 -6.11 -2.01 1.52
N PHE A 29 -6.26 -2.95 0.60
CA PHE A 29 -6.97 -4.20 0.82
C PHE A 29 -5.94 -5.32 1.05
N SER A 30 -6.21 -6.20 1.99
CA SER A 30 -5.37 -7.37 2.27
C SER A 30 -6.22 -8.57 2.64
N HIS A 31 -5.76 -9.77 2.29
CA HIS A 31 -6.44 -11.02 2.59
C HIS A 31 -5.59 -11.88 3.53
N ALA A 32 -6.15 -12.18 4.71
CA ALA A 32 -5.66 -13.22 5.61
C ALA A 32 -6.21 -14.59 5.18
N GLY A 33 -5.73 -15.67 5.77
CA GLY A 33 -6.10 -17.03 5.38
C GLY A 33 -5.06 -17.67 4.47
N GLU A 34 -5.47 -18.61 3.63
CA GLU A 34 -4.56 -19.33 2.76
C GLU A 34 -4.17 -18.50 1.55
N ASN A 35 -2.87 -18.24 1.40
CA ASN A 35 -2.28 -17.48 0.31
C ASN A 35 -1.35 -18.36 -0.53
N TYR A 36 -1.43 -18.22 -1.86
CA TYR A 36 -0.62 -19.00 -2.81
C TYR A 36 0.87 -18.85 -2.51
N ASN A 37 1.60 -19.98 -2.46
CA ASN A 37 3.03 -20.07 -2.13
C ASN A 37 3.46 -19.50 -0.77
N VAL A 38 2.54 -19.00 0.04
CA VAL A 38 2.82 -18.44 1.37
C VAL A 38 2.27 -19.36 2.46
N GLY A 39 1.08 -19.94 2.23
CA GLY A 39 0.35 -20.75 3.19
C GLY A 39 -0.68 -19.93 3.96
N VAL A 40 -1.12 -20.45 5.11
CA VAL A 40 -2.12 -19.80 5.96
C VAL A 40 -1.46 -18.72 6.81
N VAL A 41 -1.99 -17.51 6.73
CA VAL A 41 -1.49 -16.34 7.48
C VAL A 41 -2.63 -15.68 8.25
N GLU A 42 -2.32 -15.14 9.44
CA GLU A 42 -3.25 -14.38 10.27
C GLU A 42 -3.35 -12.92 9.80
N GLU A 43 -2.28 -12.39 9.24
CA GLU A 43 -2.20 -11.07 8.65
C GLU A 43 -1.76 -11.17 7.20
N GLY A 44 -2.56 -10.61 6.29
CA GLY A 44 -2.29 -10.71 4.86
C GLY A 44 -1.01 -9.99 4.41
N ASN A 45 -0.47 -10.44 3.29
CA ASN A 45 0.81 -9.97 2.76
C ASN A 45 0.82 -8.46 2.51
N THR A 46 -0.27 -7.92 1.93
CA THR A 46 -0.40 -6.50 1.61
C THR A 46 -0.46 -5.63 2.87
N ALA A 47 -1.12 -6.11 3.94
CA ALA A 47 -1.17 -5.41 5.22
C ALA A 47 0.23 -5.20 5.81
N LYS A 48 1.08 -6.23 5.76
CA LYS A 48 2.48 -6.11 6.21
C LYS A 48 3.25 -5.07 5.41
N LEU A 49 3.12 -5.11 4.09
CA LEU A 49 3.78 -4.13 3.21
C LEU A 49 3.26 -2.71 3.47
N ALA A 50 1.94 -2.53 3.64
CA ALA A 50 1.31 -1.26 3.95
C ALA A 50 1.84 -0.63 5.25
N LYS A 51 2.01 -1.45 6.30
CA LYS A 51 2.57 -1.00 7.59
C LYS A 51 4.01 -0.50 7.44
N VAL A 52 4.84 -1.19 6.66
CA VAL A 52 6.23 -0.76 6.38
C VAL A 52 6.24 0.57 5.62
N ILE A 53 5.35 0.75 4.64
CA ILE A 53 5.23 2.01 3.89
C ILE A 53 4.80 3.14 4.84
N ALA A 54 3.77 2.92 5.65
CA ALA A 54 3.29 3.91 6.62
C ALA A 54 4.36 4.28 7.66
N GLU A 55 5.12 3.31 8.16
CA GLU A 55 6.23 3.55 9.10
C GLU A 55 7.33 4.41 8.47
N GLN A 56 7.71 4.15 7.21
CA GLN A 56 8.79 4.89 6.54
C GLN A 56 8.36 6.27 6.05
N THR A 57 7.07 6.47 5.75
CA THR A 57 6.54 7.74 5.25
C THR A 57 5.92 8.63 6.33
N GLY A 58 5.51 8.05 7.46
CA GLY A 58 4.71 8.72 8.48
C GLY A 58 3.25 8.93 8.06
N ALA A 59 2.79 8.26 7.00
CA ALA A 59 1.43 8.36 6.49
C ALA A 59 0.40 7.68 7.41
N ASP A 60 -0.82 8.17 7.41
CA ASP A 60 -1.95 7.51 8.06
C ASP A 60 -2.30 6.18 7.35
N LEU A 61 -2.95 5.27 8.07
CA LEU A 61 -3.35 3.97 7.53
C LEU A 61 -4.88 3.85 7.48
N PHE A 62 -5.39 3.33 6.36
CA PHE A 62 -6.78 2.91 6.22
C PHE A 62 -6.85 1.53 5.54
N GLU A 63 -7.41 0.55 6.23
CA GLU A 63 -7.66 -0.77 5.67
C GLU A 63 -9.04 -0.83 5.01
N ILE A 64 -9.09 -1.25 3.76
CA ILE A 64 -10.33 -1.51 3.02
C ILE A 64 -10.83 -2.89 3.48
N VAL A 65 -11.67 -2.90 4.51
CA VAL A 65 -12.19 -4.14 5.12
C VAL A 65 -13.52 -4.50 4.46
N PRO A 66 -13.66 -5.67 3.83
CA PRO A 66 -14.91 -6.06 3.17
C PRO A 66 -16.06 -6.22 4.19
N VAL A 67 -17.28 -5.83 3.79
CA VAL A 67 -18.50 -6.08 4.60
C VAL A 67 -18.80 -7.58 4.67
N VAL A 68 -18.53 -8.30 3.59
CA VAL A 68 -18.62 -9.76 3.53
C VAL A 68 -17.21 -10.31 3.35
N ASP A 69 -16.72 -11.02 4.37
CA ASP A 69 -15.38 -11.58 4.35
C ASP A 69 -15.17 -12.51 3.16
N TYR A 70 -14.00 -12.44 2.54
CA TYR A 70 -13.57 -13.42 1.57
C TYR A 70 -13.27 -14.77 2.23
N PRO A 71 -13.51 -15.89 1.53
CA PRO A 71 -13.21 -17.22 2.06
C PRO A 71 -11.75 -17.36 2.47
N GLN A 72 -11.51 -18.11 3.57
CA GLN A 72 -10.17 -18.33 4.11
C GLN A 72 -9.37 -19.38 3.30
N SER A 73 -10.05 -20.28 2.61
CA SER A 73 -9.47 -21.26 1.70
C SER A 73 -9.06 -20.58 0.40
N TYR A 74 -7.87 -20.92 -0.11
CA TYR A 74 -7.35 -20.37 -1.37
C TYR A 74 -8.29 -20.63 -2.55
N ASP A 75 -8.75 -21.88 -2.71
CA ASP A 75 -9.60 -22.27 -3.84
C ASP A 75 -10.95 -21.52 -3.82
N GLU A 76 -11.61 -21.44 -2.65
CA GLU A 76 -12.87 -20.72 -2.51
C GLU A 76 -12.71 -19.20 -2.72
N CYS A 77 -11.62 -18.62 -2.21
CA CYS A 77 -11.29 -17.20 -2.45
C CYS A 77 -11.07 -16.93 -3.95
N LEU A 78 -10.40 -17.85 -4.62
CA LEU A 78 -10.15 -17.82 -6.05
C LEU A 78 -11.45 -17.86 -6.87
N GLU A 79 -12.41 -18.71 -6.48
CA GLU A 79 -13.75 -18.79 -7.09
C GLU A 79 -14.53 -17.48 -6.88
N ALA A 80 -14.51 -16.92 -5.67
CA ALA A 80 -15.16 -15.65 -5.35
C ALA A 80 -14.57 -14.49 -6.18
N ALA A 81 -13.26 -14.35 -6.23
CA ALA A 81 -12.57 -13.33 -7.03
C ALA A 81 -12.89 -13.46 -8.53
N THR A 82 -12.94 -14.71 -9.05
CA THR A 82 -13.30 -14.97 -10.46
C THR A 82 -14.74 -14.56 -10.77
N ALA A 83 -15.67 -14.85 -9.85
CA ALA A 83 -17.06 -14.46 -10.00
C ALA A 83 -17.21 -12.92 -10.01
N GLU A 84 -16.57 -12.23 -9.06
CA GLU A 84 -16.56 -10.77 -9.01
C GLU A 84 -16.02 -10.12 -10.27
N GLN A 85 -14.89 -10.60 -10.78
CA GLN A 85 -14.28 -10.08 -12.01
C GLN A 85 -15.21 -10.25 -13.21
N ARG A 86 -15.80 -11.45 -13.36
CA ARG A 86 -16.72 -11.74 -14.47
C ARG A 86 -17.99 -10.90 -14.43
N GLU A 87 -18.50 -10.60 -13.24
CA GLU A 87 -19.73 -9.84 -13.01
C GLU A 87 -19.51 -8.33 -12.95
N GLY A 88 -18.24 -7.89 -12.88
CA GLY A 88 -17.89 -6.49 -12.64
C GLY A 88 -18.40 -6.00 -11.28
N ALA A 89 -18.46 -6.92 -10.30
CA ALA A 89 -19.00 -6.62 -8.98
C ALA A 89 -18.21 -5.50 -8.29
N ARG A 90 -18.87 -4.82 -7.38
CA ARG A 90 -18.28 -3.78 -6.52
C ARG A 90 -18.59 -4.12 -5.06
N PRO A 91 -17.79 -5.02 -4.44
CA PRO A 91 -18.00 -5.39 -3.05
C PRO A 91 -17.94 -4.19 -2.13
N GLU A 92 -18.85 -4.14 -1.15
CA GLU A 92 -18.89 -3.08 -0.16
C GLU A 92 -17.77 -3.28 0.88
N TYR A 93 -17.24 -2.17 1.40
CA TYR A 93 -16.27 -2.16 2.49
C TYR A 93 -16.80 -1.39 3.70
N MET A 94 -16.23 -1.68 4.89
CA MET A 94 -16.63 -1.08 6.17
C MET A 94 -15.90 0.23 6.42
N GLY A 95 -16.62 1.20 6.97
CA GLY A 95 -16.04 2.51 7.36
C GLY A 95 -15.80 3.41 6.17
N ASP A 96 -15.11 4.51 6.44
CA ASP A 96 -14.68 5.47 5.42
C ASP A 96 -13.47 6.25 5.93
N VAL A 97 -12.73 6.91 5.02
CA VAL A 97 -11.61 7.78 5.38
C VAL A 97 -12.14 9.10 5.90
N GLU A 98 -11.88 9.38 7.18
CA GLU A 98 -12.23 10.68 7.75
C GLU A 98 -11.36 11.79 7.13
N ASN A 99 -11.99 12.93 6.82
CA ASN A 99 -11.29 14.12 6.30
C ASN A 99 -10.46 13.83 5.03
N TRP A 100 -11.03 13.11 4.07
CA TRP A 100 -10.39 12.72 2.79
C TRP A 100 -9.62 13.87 2.11
N ASP A 101 -10.16 15.08 2.17
CA ASP A 101 -9.60 16.26 1.51
C ASP A 101 -8.24 16.71 2.07
N GLN A 102 -7.88 16.25 3.27
CA GLN A 102 -6.56 16.56 3.87
C GLN A 102 -5.40 15.80 3.22
N TYR A 103 -5.70 14.73 2.46
CA TYR A 103 -4.67 13.88 1.87
C TYR A 103 -4.42 14.26 0.41
N ASP A 104 -3.20 14.69 0.09
CA ASP A 104 -2.75 14.98 -1.27
C ASP A 104 -2.02 13.81 -1.91
N THR A 105 -1.43 12.91 -1.09
CA THR A 105 -0.72 11.72 -1.52
C THR A 105 -1.39 10.46 -0.99
N ILE A 106 -1.83 9.60 -1.91
CA ILE A 106 -2.55 8.37 -1.57
C ILE A 106 -1.75 7.17 -2.09
N PHE A 107 -1.25 6.36 -1.18
CA PHE A 107 -0.73 5.03 -1.51
C PHE A 107 -1.91 4.07 -1.56
N ILE A 108 -2.03 3.29 -2.65
CA ILE A 108 -3.11 2.30 -2.81
C ILE A 108 -2.50 0.90 -2.90
N GLY A 109 -2.83 0.03 -1.93
CA GLY A 109 -2.29 -1.32 -1.77
C GLY A 109 -3.30 -2.42 -2.05
N TYR A 110 -2.85 -3.51 -2.73
CA TYR A 110 -3.69 -4.66 -3.05
C TYR A 110 -2.86 -5.91 -3.34
N PRO A 111 -3.40 -7.11 -3.11
CA PRO A 111 -2.84 -8.33 -3.70
C PRO A 111 -3.19 -8.42 -5.19
N ILE A 112 -2.33 -9.02 -6.01
CA ILE A 112 -2.71 -9.36 -7.38
C ILE A 112 -3.50 -10.68 -7.39
N TRP A 113 -4.77 -10.61 -7.80
CA TRP A 113 -5.67 -11.75 -7.96
C TRP A 113 -5.96 -11.99 -9.45
N TRP A 114 -5.55 -13.13 -9.98
CA TRP A 114 -5.66 -13.44 -11.42
C TRP A 114 -5.03 -12.40 -12.37
N GLY A 115 -3.99 -11.72 -11.93
CA GLY A 115 -3.36 -10.65 -12.69
C GLY A 115 -4.06 -9.29 -12.58
N GLU A 116 -5.12 -9.18 -11.77
CA GLU A 116 -6.00 -8.03 -11.64
C GLU A 116 -5.95 -7.42 -10.22
N ILE A 117 -6.46 -6.20 -10.11
CA ILE A 117 -6.79 -5.55 -8.85
C ILE A 117 -8.10 -6.18 -8.32
N PRO A 118 -8.20 -6.56 -7.04
CA PRO A 118 -9.45 -7.01 -6.45
C PRO A 118 -10.56 -5.94 -6.54
N ASN A 119 -11.77 -6.37 -6.88
CA ASN A 119 -12.86 -5.45 -7.20
C ASN A 119 -13.26 -4.51 -6.06
N ILE A 120 -13.04 -4.90 -4.81
CA ILE A 120 -13.26 -4.03 -3.65
C ILE A 120 -12.38 -2.77 -3.66
N VAL A 121 -11.19 -2.83 -4.26
CA VAL A 121 -10.29 -1.67 -4.42
C VAL A 121 -10.86 -0.69 -5.45
N TYR A 122 -11.50 -1.19 -6.51
CA TYR A 122 -12.25 -0.33 -7.43
C TYR A 122 -13.42 0.37 -6.75
N THR A 123 -14.15 -0.33 -5.86
CA THR A 123 -15.21 0.29 -5.05
C THR A 123 -14.66 1.47 -4.25
N PHE A 124 -13.49 1.30 -3.62
CA PHE A 124 -12.84 2.38 -2.88
C PHE A 124 -12.46 3.55 -3.79
N MET A 125 -11.83 3.27 -4.94
CA MET A 125 -11.42 4.31 -5.90
C MET A 125 -12.62 5.08 -6.48
N GLU A 126 -13.74 4.39 -6.72
CA GLU A 126 -14.96 5.00 -7.26
C GLU A 126 -15.75 5.83 -6.23
N ASN A 127 -15.54 5.58 -4.93
CA ASN A 127 -16.23 6.29 -3.84
C ASN A 127 -15.53 7.58 -3.41
N HIS A 128 -14.30 7.85 -3.87
CA HIS A 128 -13.51 9.02 -3.46
C HIS A 128 -13.11 9.89 -4.66
N ASP A 129 -12.98 11.19 -4.41
CA ASP A 129 -12.46 12.12 -5.42
C ASP A 129 -10.93 12.18 -5.36
N PHE A 130 -10.29 11.69 -6.43
CA PHE A 130 -8.83 11.69 -6.60
C PHE A 130 -8.33 12.85 -7.47
N ALA A 131 -9.19 13.75 -7.92
CA ALA A 131 -8.77 14.85 -8.78
C ALA A 131 -7.69 15.70 -8.12
N GLY A 132 -6.57 15.87 -8.81
CA GLY A 132 -5.42 16.64 -8.35
C GLY A 132 -4.54 15.94 -7.30
N LYS A 133 -4.90 14.74 -6.84
CA LYS A 133 -4.09 13.97 -5.87
C LYS A 133 -2.98 13.19 -6.58
N THR A 134 -1.92 12.88 -5.83
CA THR A 134 -0.86 11.96 -6.25
C THR A 134 -1.23 10.56 -5.75
N VAL A 135 -1.31 9.59 -6.66
CA VAL A 135 -1.63 8.20 -6.36
C VAL A 135 -0.41 7.33 -6.61
N ILE A 136 -0.05 6.49 -5.64
CA ILE A 136 1.14 5.66 -5.66
C ILE A 136 0.74 4.21 -5.38
N PRO A 137 0.62 3.35 -6.41
CA PRO A 137 0.21 1.97 -6.22
C PRO A 137 1.28 1.13 -5.55
N PHE A 138 0.87 0.16 -4.75
CA PHE A 138 1.75 -0.92 -4.32
C PHE A 138 0.99 -2.24 -4.26
N ASN A 139 1.67 -3.33 -4.57
CA ASN A 139 1.00 -4.62 -4.56
C ASN A 139 1.87 -5.76 -4.03
N THR A 140 1.20 -6.81 -3.55
CA THR A 140 1.82 -8.10 -3.31
C THR A 140 1.39 -9.12 -4.37
N HIS A 141 2.31 -9.99 -4.75
CA HIS A 141 2.11 -10.98 -5.81
C HIS A 141 2.95 -12.24 -5.58
N GLU A 142 2.70 -13.32 -6.35
CA GLU A 142 3.55 -14.51 -6.35
C GLU A 142 4.06 -14.87 -7.76
N GLY A 143 4.58 -13.86 -8.48
CA GLY A 143 5.25 -14.04 -9.77
C GLY A 143 4.77 -13.11 -10.88
N SER A 144 3.59 -12.47 -10.74
CA SER A 144 3.02 -11.58 -11.76
C SER A 144 3.61 -10.16 -11.78
N GLY A 145 4.34 -9.76 -10.72
CA GLY A 145 4.75 -8.36 -10.55
C GLY A 145 3.54 -7.46 -10.39
N GLN A 146 3.57 -6.29 -11.02
CA GLN A 146 2.43 -5.37 -11.06
C GLN A 146 1.35 -5.80 -12.06
N SER A 147 1.63 -6.78 -12.95
CA SER A 147 0.75 -7.10 -14.06
C SER A 147 0.40 -5.82 -14.86
N HIS A 148 -0.88 -5.56 -15.09
CA HIS A 148 -1.35 -4.32 -15.72
C HIS A 148 -2.03 -3.34 -14.76
N SER A 149 -1.98 -3.63 -13.45
CA SER A 149 -2.70 -2.90 -12.42
C SER A 149 -2.38 -1.41 -12.35
N GLN A 150 -1.13 -1.00 -12.61
CA GLN A 150 -0.81 0.43 -12.65
C GLN A 150 -1.58 1.15 -13.74
N ARG A 151 -1.61 0.60 -14.97
CA ARG A 151 -2.38 1.17 -16.08
C ARG A 151 -3.89 1.19 -15.79
N ASP A 152 -4.38 0.19 -15.05
CA ASP A 152 -5.79 0.13 -14.71
C ASP A 152 -6.16 1.21 -13.70
N ILE A 153 -5.28 1.53 -12.74
CA ILE A 153 -5.43 2.68 -11.85
C ILE A 153 -5.39 4.00 -12.63
N GLU A 154 -4.43 4.17 -13.55
CA GLU A 154 -4.33 5.36 -14.42
C GLU A 154 -5.62 5.57 -15.22
N ASN A 155 -6.22 4.50 -15.74
CA ASN A 155 -7.49 4.55 -16.46
C ASN A 155 -8.70 4.84 -15.56
N THR A 156 -8.68 4.35 -14.33
CA THR A 156 -9.77 4.54 -13.34
C THR A 156 -9.75 5.95 -12.75
N LEU A 157 -8.55 6.53 -12.58
CA LEU A 157 -8.32 7.81 -11.93
C LEU A 157 -7.65 8.83 -12.90
N PRO A 158 -8.32 9.22 -14.00
CA PRO A 158 -7.72 10.02 -15.06
C PRO A 158 -7.32 11.44 -14.63
N ASP A 159 -7.91 11.94 -13.54
CA ASP A 159 -7.65 13.29 -13.00
C ASP A 159 -6.62 13.29 -11.86
N ALA A 160 -6.07 12.11 -11.52
CA ALA A 160 -4.98 11.96 -10.56
C ALA A 160 -3.61 11.88 -11.26
N THR A 161 -2.54 12.18 -10.52
CA THR A 161 -1.17 11.91 -10.96
C THR A 161 -0.72 10.56 -10.42
N VAL A 162 -0.64 9.53 -11.25
CA VAL A 162 -0.23 8.19 -10.83
C VAL A 162 1.28 8.04 -11.00
N LEU A 163 1.99 7.78 -9.90
CA LEU A 163 3.44 7.53 -9.89
C LEU A 163 3.76 6.04 -10.05
N GLN A 164 5.05 5.73 -10.27
CA GLN A 164 5.53 4.36 -10.41
C GLN A 164 5.27 3.54 -9.13
N GLY A 165 4.54 2.45 -9.28
CA GLY A 165 4.18 1.56 -8.18
C GLY A 165 5.30 0.61 -7.75
N LEU A 166 5.13 0.01 -6.54
CA LEU A 166 5.97 -1.03 -5.98
C LEU A 166 5.28 -2.39 -6.06
N ALA A 167 6.00 -3.43 -6.50
CA ALA A 167 5.55 -4.81 -6.43
C ALA A 167 6.50 -5.64 -5.56
N VAL A 168 5.98 -6.31 -4.53
CA VAL A 168 6.74 -7.17 -3.62
C VAL A 168 6.13 -8.56 -3.61
N ARG A 169 6.96 -9.62 -3.58
CA ARG A 169 6.42 -10.97 -3.39
C ARG A 169 5.77 -11.09 -2.00
N GLY A 170 4.59 -11.68 -1.95
CA GLY A 170 3.90 -11.94 -0.68
C GLY A 170 4.75 -12.78 0.26
N ALA A 171 5.44 -13.80 -0.25
CA ALA A 171 6.38 -14.59 0.53
C ALA A 171 7.52 -13.74 1.15
N THR A 172 8.00 -12.71 0.45
CA THR A 172 8.99 -11.76 0.98
C THR A 172 8.36 -10.89 2.07
N ALA A 173 7.21 -10.29 1.80
CA ALA A 173 6.49 -9.46 2.77
C ALA A 173 6.17 -10.22 4.08
N GLN A 174 5.90 -11.53 3.99
CA GLN A 174 5.65 -12.37 5.17
C GLN A 174 6.89 -12.76 5.94
N ASN A 175 7.97 -13.13 5.27
CA ASN A 175 9.05 -13.89 5.87
C ASN A 175 10.41 -13.16 5.90
N ASP A 176 10.52 -11.98 5.26
CA ASP A 176 11.77 -11.20 5.18
C ASP A 176 11.50 -9.70 5.38
N ALA A 177 11.41 -9.30 6.65
CA ALA A 177 11.14 -7.92 7.02
C ALA A 177 12.23 -6.95 6.53
N ASP A 178 13.51 -7.37 6.55
CA ASP A 178 14.63 -6.53 6.13
C ASP A 178 14.60 -6.30 4.61
N ALA A 179 14.35 -7.36 3.83
CA ALA A 179 14.21 -7.22 2.38
C ALA A 179 12.99 -6.36 2.00
N THR A 180 11.88 -6.50 2.73
CA THR A 180 10.68 -5.69 2.54
C THR A 180 10.95 -4.21 2.84
N ALA A 181 11.54 -3.92 3.99
CA ALA A 181 11.89 -2.55 4.38
C ALA A 181 12.87 -1.91 3.40
N LYS A 182 13.87 -2.67 2.92
CA LYS A 182 14.79 -2.20 1.90
C LYS A 182 14.11 -1.90 0.57
N ALA A 183 13.22 -2.77 0.11
CA ALA A 183 12.48 -2.56 -1.14
C ALA A 183 11.64 -1.29 -1.09
N VAL A 184 10.97 -1.03 0.03
CA VAL A 184 10.20 0.19 0.28
C VAL A 184 11.11 1.42 0.29
N SER A 185 12.23 1.38 1.02
CA SER A 185 13.18 2.50 1.10
C SER A 185 13.78 2.85 -0.26
N ASP A 186 14.22 1.84 -1.04
CA ASP A 186 14.78 2.05 -2.38
C ASP A 186 13.73 2.66 -3.32
N TRP A 187 12.49 2.19 -3.26
CA TRP A 187 11.38 2.69 -4.05
C TRP A 187 11.01 4.14 -3.71
N LEU A 188 10.81 4.47 -2.42
CA LEU A 188 10.51 5.83 -1.96
C LEU A 188 11.63 6.80 -2.38
N SER A 189 12.89 6.41 -2.21
CA SER A 189 14.04 7.20 -2.66
C SER A 189 14.02 7.43 -4.18
N GLY A 190 13.60 6.43 -4.96
CA GLY A 190 13.43 6.54 -6.42
C GLY A 190 12.31 7.51 -6.82
N LEU A 191 11.32 7.71 -5.96
CA LEU A 191 10.25 8.71 -6.12
C LEU A 191 10.63 10.11 -5.62
N GLY A 192 11.80 10.24 -4.97
CA GLY A 192 12.26 11.50 -4.38
C GLY A 192 11.63 11.81 -3.01
N MET A 193 11.23 10.78 -2.31
CA MET A 193 10.59 10.82 -0.99
C MET A 193 11.51 10.35 0.11
#